data_0718464bd91ffa0af7a8c97402b29238
#
_entry.id   0718464bd91ffa0af7a8c97402b29238
#
_cell.length_a   1.000
_cell.length_b   1.000
_cell.length_c   1.000
_cell.angle_alpha   90.00
_cell.angle_beta   90.00
_cell.angle_gamma   90.00
#
_symmetry.space_group_name_H-M   'P 1'
#
loop_
_entity.id
_entity.type
_entity.pdbx_description
1 polymer ?
#
loop_
_entity_poly.entity_id
_entity_poly.type
_entity_poly.pdbx_seq_one_letter_code
_entity_poly.pdbx_strand_id
1 'polypeptide(L)'
;MRSLEKTNNLVLKGDFEEANYKAQVLSEYDNNPFIEALPPIFDEDDVLERFMVTPRITEQDKQSETNIRYHVLKRVKNFIQPLPIHFEVERRLSTLIRRGYLARNPLDKTFLERIRVLHQLREDEEEAHKYIDERLNYIRSTADSLSIIGISGIGKTTAIERLLLMYPQVIKHEAYKGEPFNRTQIVWLKIDCPYDGSLSTMCKGFFKAIDDLLGTRYLEKYGYLNRVTSTMLLHMTSLASMYGIGVLVIDEIQHLLHSKNDQEEMLNFFVTLSNTVGIPTVLIGTSKAQQLFKGNFRQARRAASDGAIIWDRMAEDSEELEFFLETLWELQCLKTRSELTGEIKKTFYEECQGITSVAVNLFILAQERALFDESNEDETISSRVLKKTAKEDMKIIQPMLNAIRKNDLKAMYKYEDIMINLDELMINHKQNTEYEGKIKAAMKERQNTLQYKRQDTIESLSVEFASLGIFDALDANDIRKLITKVVENKPIDSDYNTLKLESIQQVLVLNEKKKEQKSKNSIKNVNLLPLLKSREQALLKKKHSYELLKVNGYVKNPLEEFY
;
A
#
# COMPACT_ATOMS: atom_id res chain seq x y z
N MET A 1 -5.05 2.36 12.55
CA MET A 1 -6.42 1.95 12.16
C MET A 1 -7.28 3.06 11.51
N ARG A 2 -6.71 4.08 10.88
CA ARG A 2 -7.46 5.22 10.28
C ARG A 2 -7.54 5.22 8.74
N SER A 3 -6.94 4.28 8.03
CA SER A 3 -6.73 4.39 6.58
C SER A 3 -7.65 3.54 5.69
N LEU A 4 -8.50 2.68 6.22
CA LEU A 4 -9.27 1.71 5.40
C LEU A 4 -10.64 2.22 4.91
N GLU A 5 -11.16 3.31 5.44
CA GLU A 5 -12.49 3.83 5.04
C GLU A 5 -12.48 4.79 3.84
N LYS A 6 -11.30 5.22 3.38
CA LYS A 6 -11.19 6.28 2.34
C LYS A 6 -11.12 5.77 0.89
N THR A 7 -11.06 4.46 0.66
CA THR A 7 -10.91 3.88 -0.70
C THR A 7 -12.18 3.81 -1.54
N ASN A 8 -13.32 4.27 -1.01
CA ASN A 8 -14.58 4.33 -1.78
C ASN A 8 -14.79 5.65 -2.53
N ASN A 9 -13.85 6.59 -2.48
CA ASN A 9 -13.93 7.80 -3.27
C ASN A 9 -13.33 7.58 -4.65
N LEU A 10 -14.08 7.92 -5.69
CA LEU A 10 -13.66 7.90 -7.11
C LEU A 10 -12.43 8.79 -7.40
N VAL A 11 -12.03 9.63 -6.46
CA VAL A 11 -10.87 10.54 -6.56
C VAL A 11 -9.91 10.24 -5.42
N LEU A 12 -8.62 10.04 -5.74
CA LEU A 12 -7.56 9.90 -4.74
C LEU A 12 -7.48 11.18 -3.91
N LYS A 13 -7.78 11.08 -2.62
CA LYS A 13 -7.76 12.20 -1.69
C LYS A 13 -6.97 11.84 -0.44
N GLY A 14 -5.93 12.63 -0.17
CA GLY A 14 -5.09 12.51 1.02
C GLY A 14 -5.62 13.33 2.21
N ASP A 15 -4.88 13.29 3.30
CA ASP A 15 -5.21 14.02 4.52
C ASP A 15 -4.88 15.51 4.43
N PHE A 16 -5.67 16.30 5.16
CA PHE A 16 -5.45 17.72 5.39
C PHE A 16 -4.99 17.86 6.84
N GLU A 17 -3.80 18.41 7.03
CA GLU A 17 -3.20 18.55 8.36
C GLU A 17 -2.79 20.00 8.63
N GLU A 18 -2.75 20.38 9.92
CA GLU A 18 -2.06 21.59 10.37
C GLU A 18 -0.58 21.31 10.52
N ALA A 19 0.25 22.30 10.22
CA ALA A 19 1.69 22.15 10.25
C ALA A 19 2.19 21.80 11.65
N ASN A 20 2.88 20.67 11.77
CA ASN A 20 3.58 20.24 12.97
C ASN A 20 5.06 20.10 12.66
N TYR A 21 5.84 21.12 13.04
CA TYR A 21 7.26 21.20 12.69
C TYR A 21 8.10 20.29 13.57
N LYS A 22 8.93 19.48 12.93
CA LYS A 22 9.84 18.53 13.58
C LYS A 22 11.27 18.85 13.19
N ALA A 23 12.18 18.79 14.18
CA ALA A 23 13.61 18.87 13.91
C ALA A 23 14.01 17.79 12.88
N GLN A 24 14.81 18.19 11.92
CA GLN A 24 15.26 17.29 10.86
C GLN A 24 16.60 16.63 11.24
N VAL A 25 16.82 15.41 10.76
CA VAL A 25 18.10 14.69 10.98
C VAL A 25 19.24 15.31 10.18
N LEU A 26 18.92 15.83 8.99
CA LEU A 26 19.87 16.45 8.09
C LEU A 26 19.80 17.97 8.23
N SER A 27 20.94 18.62 8.55
CA SER A 27 21.02 20.06 8.75
C SER A 27 20.60 20.91 7.56
N GLU A 28 20.73 20.37 6.34
CA GLU A 28 20.27 21.04 5.12
C GLU A 28 18.74 21.14 5.01
N TYR A 29 18.01 20.35 5.78
CA TYR A 29 16.53 20.37 5.84
C TYR A 29 16.00 21.30 6.93
N ASP A 30 16.87 21.76 7.83
CA ASP A 30 16.49 22.70 8.89
C ASP A 30 16.17 24.08 8.33
N ASN A 31 15.36 24.82 9.08
CA ASN A 31 14.92 26.18 8.72
C ASN A 31 14.14 26.26 7.39
N ASN A 32 13.54 25.16 6.99
CA ASN A 32 12.60 25.12 5.88
C ASN A 32 11.24 24.60 6.36
N PRO A 33 10.25 25.49 6.58
CA PRO A 33 8.96 25.09 7.14
C PRO A 33 8.21 24.06 6.27
N PHE A 34 8.44 24.04 4.94
CA PHE A 34 7.84 23.03 4.08
C PHE A 34 8.43 21.64 4.29
N ILE A 35 9.69 21.53 4.69
CA ILE A 35 10.34 20.26 4.99
C ILE A 35 10.06 19.84 6.44
N GLU A 36 10.18 20.77 7.39
CA GLU A 36 9.98 20.49 8.83
C GLU A 36 8.53 20.05 9.15
N ALA A 37 7.55 20.43 8.32
CA ALA A 37 6.17 20.03 8.47
C ALA A 37 5.85 18.65 7.84
N LEU A 38 6.78 18.06 7.06
CA LEU A 38 6.60 16.73 6.51
C LEU A 38 6.70 15.64 7.61
N PRO A 39 6.11 14.46 7.38
CA PRO A 39 6.40 13.29 8.19
C PRO A 39 7.91 13.03 8.28
N PRO A 40 8.39 12.29 9.28
CA PRO A 40 9.80 11.87 9.32
C PRO A 40 10.15 11.06 8.07
N ILE A 41 11.44 10.90 7.79
CA ILE A 41 11.90 9.95 6.78
C ILE A 41 11.52 8.57 7.28
N PHE A 42 10.72 7.85 6.49
CA PHE A 42 10.24 6.53 6.86
C PHE A 42 11.36 5.50 6.78
N ASP A 43 11.41 4.62 7.76
CA ASP A 43 12.20 3.39 7.68
C ASP A 43 11.42 2.26 7.00
N GLU A 44 12.06 1.12 6.83
CA GLU A 44 11.45 -0.03 6.16
C GLU A 44 10.23 -0.57 6.92
N ASP A 45 10.24 -0.53 8.24
CA ASP A 45 9.12 -0.98 9.09
C ASP A 45 7.92 -0.03 8.97
N ASP A 46 8.14 1.27 8.96
CA ASP A 46 7.12 2.28 8.71
C ASP A 46 6.43 2.05 7.36
N VAL A 47 7.22 1.77 6.31
CA VAL A 47 6.70 1.52 4.97
C VAL A 47 5.90 0.21 4.95
N LEU A 48 6.43 -0.86 5.54
CA LEU A 48 5.73 -2.14 5.64
C LEU A 48 4.35 -1.98 6.30
N GLU A 49 4.30 -1.35 7.47
CA GLU A 49 3.06 -1.20 8.24
C GLU A 49 2.00 -0.38 7.50
N ARG A 50 2.42 0.73 6.88
CA ARG A 50 1.50 1.68 6.23
C ARG A 50 1.08 1.25 4.84
N PHE A 51 1.95 0.55 4.12
CA PHE A 51 1.72 0.14 2.73
C PHE A 51 0.90 -1.13 2.63
N MET A 52 1.13 -2.11 3.52
CA MET A 52 0.46 -3.41 3.48
C MET A 52 -1.04 -3.29 3.71
N VAL A 53 -1.83 -3.99 2.89
CA VAL A 53 -3.27 -4.16 3.10
C VAL A 53 -3.62 -5.63 3.01
N THR A 54 -3.98 -6.21 4.15
CA THR A 54 -4.47 -7.58 4.22
C THR A 54 -5.98 -7.57 4.49
N PRO A 55 -6.80 -7.95 3.51
CA PRO A 55 -8.25 -8.01 3.70
C PRO A 55 -8.60 -9.03 4.80
N ARG A 56 -9.52 -8.64 5.66
CA ARG A 56 -9.96 -9.53 6.73
C ARG A 56 -10.97 -10.54 6.19
N ILE A 57 -10.65 -11.82 6.30
CA ILE A 57 -11.54 -12.96 6.05
C ILE A 57 -11.61 -13.75 7.36
N THR A 58 -12.80 -13.84 7.95
CA THR A 58 -13.02 -14.52 9.25
C THR A 58 -13.49 -15.95 9.03
N GLU A 59 -13.37 -16.81 10.05
CA GLU A 59 -13.94 -18.15 10.00
C GLU A 59 -15.47 -18.13 9.84
N GLN A 60 -16.13 -17.11 10.38
CA GLN A 60 -17.56 -16.90 10.17
C GLN A 60 -17.89 -16.59 8.70
N ASP A 61 -17.04 -15.79 8.04
CA ASP A 61 -17.19 -15.53 6.59
C ASP A 61 -17.11 -16.83 5.79
N LYS A 62 -16.16 -17.73 6.12
CA LYS A 62 -15.97 -19.03 5.42
C LYS A 62 -17.13 -20.00 5.62
N GLN A 63 -17.84 -19.90 6.75
CA GLN A 63 -18.99 -20.73 7.06
C GLN A 63 -20.32 -20.17 6.52
N SER A 64 -20.30 -18.98 5.93
CA SER A 64 -21.48 -18.34 5.36
C SER A 64 -21.94 -19.04 4.07
N GLU A 65 -23.16 -18.73 3.64
CA GLU A 65 -23.70 -19.22 2.37
C GLU A 65 -22.82 -18.81 1.17
N THR A 66 -22.81 -19.60 0.12
CA THR A 66 -21.98 -19.42 -1.07
C THR A 66 -22.09 -18.01 -1.67
N ASN A 67 -23.30 -17.45 -1.73
CA ASN A 67 -23.53 -16.10 -2.25
C ASN A 67 -22.85 -15.03 -1.38
N ILE A 68 -22.88 -15.19 -0.05
CA ILE A 68 -22.20 -14.27 0.88
C ILE A 68 -20.69 -14.40 0.74
N ARG A 69 -20.16 -15.63 0.66
CA ARG A 69 -18.73 -15.89 0.45
C ARG A 69 -18.23 -15.31 -0.87
N TYR A 70 -19.04 -15.32 -1.92
CA TYR A 70 -18.73 -14.65 -3.17
C TYR A 70 -18.47 -13.15 -2.99
N HIS A 71 -19.26 -12.45 -2.17
CA HIS A 71 -19.02 -11.04 -1.84
C HIS A 71 -17.79 -10.84 -0.96
N VAL A 72 -17.58 -11.73 0.02
CA VAL A 72 -16.38 -11.69 0.88
C VAL A 72 -15.11 -11.86 0.05
N LEU A 73 -15.13 -12.78 -0.92
CA LEU A 73 -14.00 -13.04 -1.81
C LEU A 73 -13.58 -11.78 -2.60
N LYS A 74 -14.52 -10.88 -2.92
CA LYS A 74 -14.17 -9.61 -3.61
C LYS A 74 -13.30 -8.68 -2.75
N ARG A 75 -13.25 -8.86 -1.43
CA ARG A 75 -12.32 -8.11 -0.55
C ARG A 75 -10.86 -8.37 -0.92
N VAL A 76 -10.52 -9.53 -1.49
CA VAL A 76 -9.17 -9.89 -1.93
C VAL A 76 -8.63 -8.92 -3.00
N LYS A 77 -9.50 -8.23 -3.74
CA LYS A 77 -9.06 -7.16 -4.66
C LYS A 77 -8.30 -6.02 -3.97
N ASN A 78 -8.53 -5.84 -2.67
CA ASN A 78 -7.85 -4.82 -1.87
C ASN A 78 -6.53 -5.33 -1.27
N PHE A 79 -6.12 -6.56 -1.59
CA PHE A 79 -4.85 -7.11 -1.14
C PHE A 79 -3.68 -6.36 -1.76
N ILE A 80 -2.80 -5.85 -0.88
CA ILE A 80 -1.56 -5.18 -1.29
C ILE A 80 -0.44 -5.72 -0.42
N GLN A 81 0.51 -6.36 -1.06
CA GLN A 81 1.73 -6.88 -0.44
C GLN A 81 2.89 -5.94 -0.75
N PRO A 82 3.62 -5.44 0.26
CA PRO A 82 4.87 -4.73 0.04
C PRO A 82 5.89 -5.64 -0.68
N LEU A 83 6.49 -5.10 -1.73
CA LEU A 83 7.54 -5.73 -2.52
C LEU A 83 8.80 -4.85 -2.45
N PRO A 84 10.02 -5.37 -2.69
CA PRO A 84 11.26 -4.60 -2.64
C PRO A 84 11.22 -3.29 -3.42
N ILE A 85 10.59 -3.31 -4.58
CA ILE A 85 10.44 -2.14 -5.45
C ILE A 85 9.69 -0.98 -4.78
N HIS A 86 8.72 -1.26 -3.89
CA HIS A 86 7.95 -0.23 -3.21
C HIS A 86 8.81 0.62 -2.27
N PHE A 87 9.78 -0.01 -1.60
CA PHE A 87 10.73 0.69 -0.73
C PHE A 87 11.69 1.58 -1.54
N GLU A 88 12.11 1.11 -2.72
CA GLU A 88 12.92 1.93 -3.62
C GLU A 88 12.14 3.16 -4.09
N VAL A 89 10.88 2.97 -4.52
CA VAL A 89 10.02 4.07 -4.97
C VAL A 89 9.77 5.06 -3.83
N GLU A 90 9.47 4.58 -2.59
CA GLU A 90 9.28 5.45 -1.43
C GLU A 90 10.52 6.29 -1.14
N ARG A 91 11.67 5.67 -1.03
CA ARG A 91 12.93 6.35 -0.72
C ARG A 91 13.25 7.45 -1.75
N ARG A 92 13.04 7.17 -3.04
CA ARG A 92 13.22 8.17 -4.09
C ARG A 92 12.17 9.26 -4.00
N LEU A 93 10.89 8.92 -3.77
CA LEU A 93 9.80 9.88 -3.59
C LEU A 93 10.07 10.81 -2.41
N SER A 94 10.47 10.25 -1.26
CA SER A 94 10.86 10.99 -0.05
C SER A 94 11.96 12.00 -0.32
N THR A 95 13.00 11.55 -1.04
CA THR A 95 14.13 12.38 -1.43
C THR A 95 13.72 13.47 -2.41
N LEU A 96 12.94 13.14 -3.44
CA LEU A 96 12.45 14.09 -4.43
C LEU A 96 11.66 15.24 -3.80
N ILE A 97 10.71 14.92 -2.92
CA ILE A 97 9.88 15.92 -2.24
C ILE A 97 10.76 16.88 -1.43
N ARG A 98 11.66 16.36 -0.60
CA ARG A 98 12.50 17.17 0.29
C ARG A 98 13.53 18.01 -0.48
N ARG A 99 14.25 17.38 -1.43
CA ARG A 99 15.21 18.11 -2.27
C ARG A 99 14.54 19.17 -3.12
N GLY A 100 13.33 18.91 -3.62
CA GLY A 100 12.54 19.90 -4.35
C GLY A 100 12.21 21.14 -3.52
N TYR A 101 12.12 21.04 -2.20
CA TYR A 101 11.90 22.19 -1.32
C TYR A 101 13.18 22.95 -0.94
N LEU A 102 14.38 22.40 -1.12
CA LEU A 102 15.63 23.10 -0.76
C LEU A 102 15.75 24.45 -1.48
N ALA A 103 15.57 24.48 -2.81
CA ALA A 103 15.61 25.73 -3.58
C ALA A 103 14.31 26.55 -3.54
N ARG A 104 13.28 26.05 -2.83
CA ARG A 104 11.95 26.66 -2.71
C ARG A 104 11.58 26.93 -1.26
N ASN A 105 12.59 27.25 -0.42
CA ASN A 105 12.32 27.61 0.96
C ASN A 105 11.46 28.89 1.00
N PRO A 106 10.26 28.87 1.59
CA PRO A 106 9.36 30.02 1.63
C PRO A 106 9.84 31.19 2.49
N LEU A 107 10.94 31.02 3.23
CA LEU A 107 11.60 32.07 4.00
C LEU A 107 12.73 32.76 3.21
N ASP A 108 13.15 32.16 2.07
CA ASP A 108 14.18 32.75 1.22
C ASP A 108 13.63 33.96 0.45
N LYS A 109 14.35 35.10 0.59
CA LYS A 109 13.96 36.35 -0.06
C LYS A 109 13.88 36.21 -1.58
N THR A 110 14.83 35.48 -2.19
CA THR A 110 14.90 35.26 -3.64
C THR A 110 13.67 34.47 -4.12
N PHE A 111 13.25 33.47 -3.36
CA PHE A 111 12.05 32.70 -3.67
C PHE A 111 10.77 33.54 -3.52
N LEU A 112 10.69 34.37 -2.48
CA LEU A 112 9.56 35.29 -2.27
C LEU A 112 9.44 36.35 -3.36
N GLU A 113 10.57 36.94 -3.79
CA GLU A 113 10.61 37.87 -4.90
C GLU A 113 10.12 37.23 -6.19
N ARG A 114 10.56 36.01 -6.45
CA ARG A 114 10.09 35.21 -7.59
C ARG A 114 8.56 35.00 -7.57
N ILE A 115 8.00 34.60 -6.44
CA ILE A 115 6.54 34.45 -6.31
C ILE A 115 5.83 35.76 -6.60
N ARG A 116 6.33 36.90 -6.06
CA ARG A 116 5.76 38.22 -6.30
C ARG A 116 5.75 38.60 -7.77
N VAL A 117 6.87 38.39 -8.44
CA VAL A 117 7.00 38.68 -9.88
C VAL A 117 6.08 37.79 -10.70
N LEU A 118 6.04 36.49 -10.45
CA LEU A 118 5.12 35.56 -11.13
C LEU A 118 3.66 35.94 -10.89
N HIS A 119 3.33 36.53 -9.74
CA HIS A 119 1.98 36.99 -9.47
C HIS A 119 1.65 38.28 -10.22
N GLN A 120 2.60 39.21 -10.35
CA GLN A 120 2.43 40.47 -11.11
C GLN A 120 2.30 40.20 -12.62
N LEU A 121 3.12 39.29 -13.14
CA LEU A 121 3.13 38.90 -14.54
C LEU A 121 1.89 38.12 -15.01
N ARG A 122 1.00 37.76 -14.11
CA ARG A 122 -0.29 37.15 -14.45
C ARG A 122 -1.20 38.04 -15.29
N GLU A 123 -0.98 39.35 -15.24
CA GLU A 123 -1.79 40.35 -15.92
C GLU A 123 -1.17 40.80 -17.25
N ASP A 124 0.15 40.53 -17.47
CA ASP A 124 0.88 40.86 -18.70
C ASP A 124 1.61 39.65 -19.29
N GLU A 125 1.04 39.10 -20.35
CA GLU A 125 1.52 37.87 -20.98
C GLU A 125 2.86 38.04 -21.70
N GLU A 126 3.13 39.18 -22.33
CA GLU A 126 4.38 39.43 -23.06
C GLU A 126 5.56 39.62 -22.12
N GLU A 127 5.40 40.39 -21.04
CA GLU A 127 6.42 40.53 -19.99
C GLU A 127 6.69 39.22 -19.28
N ALA A 128 5.65 38.39 -19.09
CA ALA A 128 5.77 37.11 -18.43
C ALA A 128 6.66 36.12 -19.22
N HIS A 129 6.47 36.02 -20.52
CA HIS A 129 7.32 35.18 -21.38
C HIS A 129 8.76 35.62 -21.34
N LYS A 130 9.01 36.93 -21.48
CA LYS A 130 10.35 37.51 -21.45
C LYS A 130 11.02 37.25 -20.09
N TYR A 131 10.30 37.34 -19.00
CA TYR A 131 10.82 37.08 -17.67
C TYR A 131 11.17 35.59 -17.44
N ILE A 132 10.34 34.67 -17.94
CA ILE A 132 10.61 33.23 -17.87
C ILE A 132 11.89 32.91 -18.63
N ASP A 133 12.03 33.41 -19.82
CA ASP A 133 13.20 33.14 -20.68
C ASP A 133 14.48 33.80 -20.15
N GLU A 134 14.41 35.02 -19.67
CA GLU A 134 15.59 35.79 -19.30
C GLU A 134 16.04 35.62 -17.84
N ARG A 135 15.13 35.39 -16.89
CA ARG A 135 15.45 35.38 -15.44
C ARG A 135 15.23 34.05 -14.73
N LEU A 136 14.22 33.27 -15.11
CA LEU A 136 13.99 31.99 -14.43
C LEU A 136 15.04 30.93 -14.75
N ASN A 137 15.72 31.05 -15.90
CA ASN A 137 16.81 30.15 -16.27
C ASN A 137 18.10 30.29 -15.45
N TYR A 138 18.24 31.35 -14.64
CA TYR A 138 19.42 31.57 -13.78
C TYR A 138 19.31 30.93 -12.40
N ILE A 139 18.13 30.49 -11.97
CA ILE A 139 17.94 29.86 -10.67
C ILE A 139 18.18 28.35 -10.83
N ARG A 140 19.19 27.82 -10.16
CA ARG A 140 19.42 26.38 -10.10
C ARG A 140 18.28 25.71 -9.33
N SER A 141 17.46 24.94 -10.02
CA SER A 141 16.50 24.07 -9.41
C SER A 141 17.21 22.89 -8.72
N THR A 142 16.72 22.50 -7.55
CA THR A 142 17.11 21.26 -6.86
C THR A 142 16.09 20.15 -7.11
N ALA A 143 15.09 20.42 -7.93
CA ALA A 143 14.08 19.44 -8.29
C ALA A 143 14.62 18.47 -9.34
N ASP A 144 14.39 17.20 -9.07
CA ASP A 144 14.71 16.11 -9.96
C ASP A 144 13.42 15.47 -10.51
N SER A 145 13.57 14.60 -11.49
CA SER A 145 12.46 13.86 -12.09
C SER A 145 12.74 12.37 -12.04
N LEU A 146 11.75 11.58 -11.67
CA LEU A 146 11.78 10.13 -11.61
C LEU A 146 10.83 9.55 -12.66
N SER A 147 11.27 8.55 -13.42
CA SER A 147 10.38 7.80 -14.31
C SER A 147 10.18 6.38 -13.79
N ILE A 148 8.92 5.90 -13.74
CA ILE A 148 8.55 4.55 -13.34
C ILE A 148 7.88 3.87 -14.54
N ILE A 149 8.57 2.94 -15.15
CA ILE A 149 8.15 2.27 -16.38
C ILE A 149 8.04 0.78 -16.13
N GLY A 150 6.93 0.17 -16.54
CA GLY A 150 6.76 -1.28 -16.38
C GLY A 150 5.48 -1.78 -17.03
N ILE A 151 5.31 -3.10 -17.04
CA ILE A 151 4.17 -3.79 -17.66
C ILE A 151 2.85 -3.30 -17.04
N SER A 152 1.79 -3.25 -17.84
CA SER A 152 0.44 -2.98 -17.33
C SER A 152 0.01 -4.06 -16.33
N GLY A 153 -0.68 -3.64 -15.26
CA GLY A 153 -1.16 -4.55 -14.22
C GLY A 153 -0.12 -4.97 -13.18
N ILE A 154 1.13 -4.45 -13.24
CA ILE A 154 2.15 -4.78 -12.23
C ILE A 154 2.01 -4.00 -10.92
N GLY A 155 1.09 -3.03 -10.87
CA GLY A 155 0.78 -2.31 -9.62
C GLY A 155 1.38 -0.91 -9.51
N LYS A 156 1.98 -0.32 -10.55
CA LYS A 156 2.63 1.01 -10.53
C LYS A 156 1.73 2.12 -9.96
N THR A 157 0.56 2.31 -10.56
CA THR A 157 -0.43 3.31 -10.11
C THR A 157 -0.85 3.09 -8.67
N THR A 158 -1.20 1.85 -8.32
CA THR A 158 -1.61 1.48 -6.95
C THR A 158 -0.49 1.76 -5.95
N ALA A 159 0.74 1.43 -6.30
CA ALA A 159 1.90 1.65 -5.44
C ALA A 159 2.13 3.13 -5.17
N ILE A 160 2.21 3.95 -6.23
CA ILE A 160 2.45 5.39 -6.04
C ILE A 160 1.31 6.06 -5.26
N GLU A 161 0.05 5.68 -5.52
CA GLU A 161 -1.09 6.20 -4.78
C GLU A 161 -1.01 5.85 -3.29
N ARG A 162 -0.63 4.62 -2.96
CA ARG A 162 -0.43 4.20 -1.56
C ARG A 162 0.72 4.95 -0.89
N LEU A 163 1.84 5.13 -1.58
CA LEU A 163 2.99 5.88 -1.07
C LEU A 163 2.65 7.36 -0.88
N LEU A 164 1.92 7.98 -1.80
CA LEU A 164 1.45 9.35 -1.66
C LEU A 164 0.53 9.52 -0.44
N LEU A 165 -0.34 8.53 -0.15
CA LEU A 165 -1.22 8.55 1.02
C LEU A 165 -0.49 8.41 2.35
N MET A 166 0.80 8.04 2.36
CA MET A 166 1.64 8.09 3.57
C MET A 166 2.03 9.51 3.97
N TYR A 167 1.87 10.46 3.05
CA TYR A 167 2.11 11.89 3.25
C TYR A 167 0.79 12.65 3.30
N PRO A 168 0.64 13.67 4.18
CA PRO A 168 -0.51 14.56 4.08
C PRO A 168 -0.52 15.20 2.69
N GLN A 169 -1.70 15.32 2.09
CA GLN A 169 -1.83 15.96 0.78
C GLN A 169 -1.71 17.47 0.88
N VAL A 170 -2.31 18.03 1.93
CA VAL A 170 -2.30 19.48 2.18
C VAL A 170 -1.90 19.73 3.62
N ILE A 171 -0.94 20.64 3.81
CA ILE A 171 -0.51 21.14 5.11
C ILE A 171 -0.84 22.62 5.19
N LYS A 172 -1.57 23.03 6.22
CA LYS A 172 -1.87 24.42 6.52
C LYS A 172 -0.87 24.96 7.55
N HIS A 173 -0.23 26.05 7.22
CA HIS A 173 0.72 26.73 8.09
C HIS A 173 0.08 28.03 8.58
N GLU A 174 0.13 28.28 9.90
CA GLU A 174 -0.34 29.51 10.52
C GLU A 174 0.81 30.33 11.12
N ALA A 175 1.75 29.65 11.76
CA ALA A 175 2.91 30.27 12.35
C ALA A 175 4.13 29.35 12.24
N TYR A 176 5.33 29.93 12.17
CA TYR A 176 6.59 29.19 12.17
C TYR A 176 7.59 29.87 13.11
N LYS A 177 8.11 29.14 14.08
CA LYS A 177 9.05 29.64 15.12
C LYS A 177 8.56 30.93 15.84
N GLY A 178 7.25 31.02 16.07
CA GLY A 178 6.61 32.15 16.72
C GLY A 178 6.24 33.32 15.82
N GLU A 179 6.65 33.31 14.55
CA GLU A 179 6.32 34.34 13.57
C GLU A 179 5.09 33.89 12.71
N PRO A 180 4.22 34.85 12.32
CA PRO A 180 3.09 34.54 11.45
C PRO A 180 3.56 33.98 10.09
N PHE A 181 3.09 32.80 9.75
CA PHE A 181 3.43 32.13 8.50
C PHE A 181 2.18 31.46 7.89
N ASN A 182 1.32 32.28 7.28
CA ASN A 182 0.06 31.78 6.72
C ASN A 182 0.26 31.30 5.28
N ARG A 183 0.37 29.98 5.12
CA ARG A 183 0.57 29.30 3.82
C ARG A 183 -0.21 28.01 3.74
N THR A 184 -0.62 27.66 2.52
CA THR A 184 -1.13 26.31 2.21
C THR A 184 -0.11 25.59 1.34
N GLN A 185 0.39 24.46 1.82
CA GLN A 185 1.34 23.61 1.12
C GLN A 185 0.58 22.41 0.54
N ILE A 186 0.71 22.16 -0.76
CA ILE A 186 0.27 20.92 -1.40
C ILE A 186 1.50 20.01 -1.50
N VAL A 187 1.57 18.97 -0.68
CA VAL A 187 2.73 18.08 -0.67
C VAL A 187 2.81 17.26 -1.95
N TRP A 188 1.68 16.78 -2.44
CA TRP A 188 1.63 16.03 -3.68
C TRP A 188 0.34 16.30 -4.47
N LEU A 189 0.49 16.27 -5.78
CA LEU A 189 -0.61 16.35 -6.73
C LEU A 189 -0.44 15.25 -7.78
N LYS A 190 -1.48 14.45 -8.01
CA LYS A 190 -1.49 13.41 -9.05
C LYS A 190 -2.48 13.80 -10.14
N ILE A 191 -2.04 13.70 -11.39
CA ILE A 191 -2.86 13.88 -12.58
C ILE A 191 -2.57 12.76 -13.57
N ASP A 192 -3.53 12.46 -14.42
CA ASP A 192 -3.33 11.51 -15.52
C ASP A 192 -2.98 12.25 -16.80
N CYS A 193 -2.09 11.68 -17.59
CA CYS A 193 -1.78 12.18 -18.91
C CYS A 193 -3.04 12.07 -19.79
N PRO A 194 -3.49 13.16 -20.42
CA PRO A 194 -4.68 13.12 -21.25
C PRO A 194 -4.47 12.18 -22.45
N TYR A 195 -5.54 11.45 -22.78
CA TYR A 195 -5.51 10.45 -23.85
C TYR A 195 -5.09 11.01 -25.22
N ASP A 196 -5.43 12.28 -25.49
CA ASP A 196 -5.05 12.99 -26.72
C ASP A 196 -3.58 13.48 -26.71
N GLY A 197 -2.86 13.32 -25.59
CA GLY A 197 -1.50 13.81 -25.40
C GLY A 197 -1.36 15.34 -25.46
N SER A 198 -2.47 16.08 -25.34
CA SER A 198 -2.50 17.53 -25.49
C SER A 198 -1.99 18.26 -24.25
N LEU A 199 -1.03 19.16 -24.43
CA LEU A 199 -0.48 20.00 -23.37
C LEU A 199 -1.53 20.92 -22.75
N SER A 200 -2.43 21.47 -23.56
CA SER A 200 -3.56 22.28 -23.11
C SER A 200 -4.49 21.50 -22.17
N THR A 201 -4.80 20.26 -22.54
CA THR A 201 -5.65 19.37 -21.73
C THR A 201 -4.93 18.99 -20.42
N MET A 202 -3.61 18.79 -20.44
CA MET A 202 -2.79 18.56 -19.27
C MET A 202 -2.86 19.73 -18.29
N CYS A 203 -2.68 20.97 -18.76
CA CYS A 203 -2.80 22.17 -17.93
C CYS A 203 -4.19 22.31 -17.30
N LYS A 204 -5.25 22.01 -18.06
CA LYS A 204 -6.62 21.99 -17.53
C LYS A 204 -6.80 20.92 -16.46
N GLY A 205 -6.23 19.75 -16.64
CA GLY A 205 -6.18 18.68 -15.65
C GLY A 205 -5.53 19.13 -14.34
N PHE A 206 -4.42 19.86 -14.42
CA PHE A 206 -3.75 20.43 -13.27
C PHE A 206 -4.61 21.45 -12.52
N PHE A 207 -5.25 22.39 -13.23
CA PHE A 207 -6.15 23.37 -12.61
C PHE A 207 -7.33 22.68 -11.93
N LYS A 208 -7.93 21.69 -12.61
CA LYS A 208 -9.02 20.90 -12.04
C LYS A 208 -8.59 20.17 -10.78
N ALA A 209 -7.42 19.55 -10.76
CA ALA A 209 -6.92 18.82 -9.59
C ALA A 209 -6.75 19.75 -8.37
N ILE A 210 -6.29 20.99 -8.57
CA ILE A 210 -6.22 21.99 -7.48
C ILE A 210 -7.63 22.43 -7.05
N ASP A 211 -8.55 22.66 -8.00
CA ASP A 211 -9.92 23.05 -7.71
C ASP A 211 -10.66 21.96 -6.91
N ASP A 212 -10.52 20.71 -7.30
CA ASP A 212 -11.10 19.55 -6.59
C ASP A 212 -10.52 19.39 -5.17
N LEU A 213 -9.25 19.78 -4.99
CA LEU A 213 -8.56 19.68 -3.71
C LEU A 213 -8.90 20.83 -2.75
N LEU A 214 -8.88 22.07 -3.24
CA LEU A 214 -8.98 23.28 -2.42
C LEU A 214 -10.34 24.01 -2.53
N GLY A 215 -11.22 23.58 -3.45
CA GLY A 215 -12.50 24.25 -3.71
C GLY A 215 -12.36 25.58 -4.44
N THR A 216 -11.30 25.76 -5.22
CA THR A 216 -11.04 26.96 -6.03
C THR A 216 -11.73 26.89 -7.39
N ARG A 217 -11.53 27.87 -8.27
CA ARG A 217 -12.08 27.93 -9.64
C ARG A 217 -11.04 28.27 -10.68
N TYR A 218 -9.84 27.67 -10.59
CA TYR A 218 -8.73 27.96 -11.50
C TYR A 218 -8.97 27.40 -12.91
N LEU A 219 -9.65 26.25 -13.02
CA LEU A 219 -10.02 25.70 -14.32
C LEU A 219 -10.92 26.67 -15.10
N GLU A 220 -11.92 27.26 -14.45
CA GLU A 220 -12.78 28.26 -15.06
C GLU A 220 -11.97 29.49 -15.48
N LYS A 221 -11.16 30.02 -14.57
CA LYS A 221 -10.40 31.26 -14.75
C LYS A 221 -9.27 31.14 -15.76
N TYR A 222 -8.51 30.05 -15.72
CA TYR A 222 -7.27 29.91 -16.51
C TYR A 222 -7.35 28.85 -17.61
N GLY A 223 -8.28 27.89 -17.50
CA GLY A 223 -8.39 26.80 -18.48
C GLY A 223 -9.40 27.08 -19.59
N TYR A 224 -10.48 27.83 -19.30
CA TYR A 224 -11.52 28.10 -20.30
C TYR A 224 -11.48 29.51 -20.87
N LEU A 225 -11.15 30.50 -20.06
CA LEU A 225 -11.03 31.89 -20.51
C LEU A 225 -9.77 32.13 -21.33
N ASN A 226 -8.67 31.51 -20.95
CA ASN A 226 -7.38 31.54 -21.66
C ASN A 226 -7.13 30.25 -22.42
N ARG A 227 -7.04 30.33 -23.75
CA ARG A 227 -6.84 29.18 -24.62
C ARG A 227 -5.38 28.99 -25.08
N VAL A 228 -4.51 29.94 -24.77
CA VAL A 228 -3.11 29.91 -25.15
C VAL A 228 -2.35 29.04 -24.17
N THR A 229 -1.72 27.99 -24.66
CA THR A 229 -1.02 26.98 -23.85
C THR A 229 0.10 27.60 -23.03
N SER A 230 0.85 28.53 -23.59
CA SER A 230 1.96 29.21 -22.90
C SER A 230 1.48 30.00 -21.68
N THR A 231 0.32 30.68 -21.78
CA THR A 231 -0.29 31.40 -20.65
C THR A 231 -0.79 30.44 -19.58
N MET A 232 -1.38 29.31 -19.97
CA MET A 232 -1.74 28.26 -18.99
C MET A 232 -0.53 27.72 -18.24
N LEU A 233 0.61 27.52 -18.91
CA LEU A 233 1.85 27.12 -18.27
C LEU A 233 2.36 28.12 -17.25
N LEU A 234 2.22 29.43 -17.54
CA LEU A 234 2.57 30.48 -16.62
C LEU A 234 1.70 30.43 -15.35
N HIS A 235 0.39 30.30 -15.52
CA HIS A 235 -0.54 30.16 -14.38
C HIS A 235 -0.25 28.89 -13.58
N MET A 236 0.05 27.80 -14.24
CA MET A 236 0.46 26.55 -13.59
C MET A 236 1.73 26.74 -12.75
N THR A 237 2.76 27.41 -13.31
CA THR A 237 3.99 27.77 -12.60
C THR A 237 3.72 28.63 -11.36
N SER A 238 2.88 29.64 -11.52
CA SER A 238 2.52 30.55 -10.43
C SER A 238 1.76 29.83 -9.31
N LEU A 239 0.77 29.01 -9.66
CA LEU A 239 0.01 28.23 -8.67
C LEU A 239 0.88 27.22 -7.94
N ALA A 240 1.76 26.54 -8.67
CA ALA A 240 2.68 25.57 -8.09
C ALA A 240 3.65 26.21 -7.07
N SER A 241 4.13 27.41 -7.37
CA SER A 241 4.98 28.19 -6.44
C SER A 241 4.17 28.72 -5.25
N MET A 242 2.96 29.21 -5.49
CA MET A 242 2.07 29.74 -4.47
C MET A 242 1.67 28.69 -3.42
N TYR A 243 1.33 27.51 -3.87
CA TYR A 243 0.92 26.37 -3.03
C TYR A 243 2.07 25.47 -2.63
N GLY A 244 3.31 25.80 -2.95
CA GLY A 244 4.47 24.99 -2.58
C GLY A 244 4.30 23.53 -2.94
N ILE A 245 3.92 23.21 -4.21
CA ILE A 245 3.69 21.82 -4.62
C ILE A 245 4.98 21.02 -4.45
N GLY A 246 4.96 19.98 -3.60
CA GLY A 246 6.12 19.15 -3.28
C GLY A 246 6.52 18.25 -4.44
N VAL A 247 5.57 17.52 -4.99
CA VAL A 247 5.77 16.64 -6.16
C VAL A 247 4.53 16.61 -7.03
N LEU A 248 4.74 16.61 -8.35
CA LEU A 248 3.70 16.38 -9.34
C LEU A 248 3.87 14.97 -9.93
N VAL A 249 2.89 14.12 -9.73
CA VAL A 249 2.84 12.77 -10.29
C VAL A 249 1.97 12.80 -11.55
N ILE A 250 2.52 12.32 -12.66
CA ILE A 250 1.84 12.25 -13.95
C ILE A 250 1.81 10.78 -14.38
N ASP A 251 0.61 10.22 -14.38
CA ASP A 251 0.38 8.82 -14.73
C ASP A 251 -0.01 8.67 -16.21
N GLU A 252 0.11 7.46 -16.75
CA GLU A 252 -0.27 7.08 -18.11
C GLU A 252 0.47 7.87 -19.20
N ILE A 253 1.76 8.19 -19.00
CA ILE A 253 2.55 9.04 -19.93
C ILE A 253 2.67 8.46 -21.34
N GLN A 254 2.41 7.16 -21.57
CA GLN A 254 2.39 6.58 -22.92
C GLN A 254 1.31 7.19 -23.82
N HIS A 255 0.29 7.87 -23.27
CA HIS A 255 -0.70 8.59 -24.07
C HIS A 255 -0.07 9.69 -24.93
N LEU A 256 1.09 10.22 -24.53
CA LEU A 256 1.85 11.18 -25.36
C LEU A 256 2.22 10.62 -26.73
N LEU A 257 2.31 9.30 -26.89
CA LEU A 257 2.59 8.67 -28.16
C LEU A 257 1.48 8.87 -29.21
N HIS A 258 0.27 9.24 -28.77
CA HIS A 258 -0.86 9.50 -29.67
C HIS A 258 -0.77 10.88 -30.36
N SER A 259 -0.08 11.84 -29.75
CA SER A 259 0.17 13.14 -30.35
C SER A 259 1.46 13.12 -31.17
N LYS A 260 1.34 13.28 -32.49
CA LYS A 260 2.52 13.29 -33.37
C LYS A 260 3.31 14.60 -33.30
N ASN A 261 2.66 15.71 -32.99
CA ASN A 261 3.27 17.05 -33.02
C ASN A 261 3.71 17.54 -31.63
N ASP A 262 3.09 17.05 -30.55
CA ASP A 262 3.25 17.62 -29.22
C ASP A 262 4.18 16.80 -28.30
N GLN A 263 4.72 15.65 -28.75
CA GLN A 263 5.59 14.79 -27.93
C GLN A 263 6.83 15.54 -27.43
N GLU A 264 7.50 16.26 -28.34
CA GLU A 264 8.70 17.01 -27.99
C GLU A 264 8.36 18.21 -27.10
N GLU A 265 7.27 18.90 -27.40
CA GLU A 265 6.77 20.02 -26.59
C GLU A 265 6.39 19.58 -25.19
N MET A 266 5.72 18.42 -25.05
CA MET A 266 5.34 17.86 -23.76
C MET A 266 6.56 17.39 -22.94
N LEU A 267 7.54 16.76 -23.56
CA LEU A 267 8.79 16.40 -22.88
C LEU A 267 9.55 17.64 -22.42
N ASN A 268 9.60 18.68 -23.25
CA ASN A 268 10.17 19.98 -22.89
C ASN A 268 9.40 20.63 -21.73
N PHE A 269 8.08 20.47 -21.71
CA PHE A 269 7.25 20.92 -20.60
C PHE A 269 7.61 20.23 -19.27
N PHE A 270 7.78 18.91 -19.24
CA PHE A 270 8.22 18.22 -18.03
C PHE A 270 9.59 18.68 -17.54
N VAL A 271 10.50 18.90 -18.50
CA VAL A 271 11.82 19.49 -18.21
C VAL A 271 11.68 20.90 -17.62
N THR A 272 10.76 21.70 -18.14
CA THR A 272 10.49 23.07 -17.66
C THR A 272 9.90 23.05 -16.25
N LEU A 273 9.01 22.11 -15.94
CA LEU A 273 8.48 21.94 -14.59
C LEU A 273 9.58 21.71 -13.56
N SER A 274 10.51 20.80 -13.85
CA SER A 274 11.59 20.49 -12.91
C SER A 274 12.66 21.60 -12.86
N ASN A 275 13.11 22.09 -14.00
CA ASN A 275 14.25 23.03 -14.06
C ASN A 275 13.84 24.47 -13.79
N THR A 276 12.72 24.93 -14.36
CA THR A 276 12.29 26.33 -14.31
C THR A 276 11.35 26.59 -13.15
N VAL A 277 10.37 25.70 -12.94
CA VAL A 277 9.40 25.82 -11.86
C VAL A 277 9.95 25.27 -10.55
N GLY A 278 10.84 24.29 -10.64
CA GLY A 278 11.47 23.65 -9.50
C GLY A 278 10.55 22.63 -8.82
N ILE A 279 9.59 22.05 -9.54
CA ILE A 279 8.70 21.02 -9.02
C ILE A 279 9.25 19.65 -9.40
N PRO A 280 9.55 18.79 -8.44
CA PRO A 280 9.85 17.41 -8.73
C PRO A 280 8.71 16.73 -9.48
N THR A 281 9.03 15.93 -10.49
CA THR A 281 8.04 15.19 -11.26
C THR A 281 8.26 13.69 -11.16
N VAL A 282 7.19 12.92 -11.03
CA VAL A 282 7.19 11.46 -11.14
C VAL A 282 6.35 11.09 -12.36
N LEU A 283 7.01 10.50 -13.36
CA LEU A 283 6.38 10.10 -14.61
C LEU A 283 6.14 8.60 -14.59
N ILE A 284 4.88 8.18 -14.72
CA ILE A 284 4.50 6.77 -14.66
C ILE A 284 3.94 6.35 -16.01
N GLY A 285 4.40 5.22 -16.51
CA GLY A 285 3.89 4.71 -17.76
C GLY A 285 4.11 3.23 -17.98
N THR A 286 3.49 2.74 -19.05
CA THR A 286 3.73 1.38 -19.53
C THR A 286 5.07 1.29 -20.25
N SER A 287 5.51 0.07 -20.58
CA SER A 287 6.75 -0.15 -21.33
C SER A 287 6.79 0.61 -22.67
N LYS A 288 5.64 0.95 -23.25
CA LYS A 288 5.55 1.82 -24.44
C LYS A 288 6.15 3.22 -24.21
N ALA A 289 6.01 3.75 -23.00
CA ALA A 289 6.55 5.06 -22.67
C ALA A 289 8.07 5.16 -22.87
N GLN A 290 8.80 4.03 -22.90
CA GLN A 290 10.24 4.03 -23.25
C GLN A 290 10.50 4.63 -24.63
N GLN A 291 9.54 4.55 -25.56
CA GLN A 291 9.70 5.15 -26.89
C GLN A 291 9.83 6.67 -26.83
N LEU A 292 9.18 7.32 -25.87
CA LEU A 292 9.29 8.77 -25.65
C LEU A 292 10.72 9.19 -25.36
N PHE A 293 11.49 8.33 -24.72
CA PHE A 293 12.86 8.61 -24.28
C PHE A 293 13.92 8.20 -25.31
N LYS A 294 13.59 7.36 -26.31
CA LYS A 294 14.55 6.88 -27.32
C LYS A 294 14.93 7.93 -28.36
N GLY A 295 14.03 8.87 -28.66
CA GLY A 295 14.23 9.86 -29.74
C GLY A 295 15.14 11.02 -29.36
N ASN A 296 15.26 11.37 -28.10
CA ASN A 296 15.93 12.58 -27.65
C ASN A 296 16.68 12.38 -26.32
N PHE A 297 17.91 11.87 -26.40
CA PHE A 297 18.74 11.53 -25.24
C PHE A 297 18.88 12.67 -24.21
N ARG A 298 18.94 13.93 -24.68
CA ARG A 298 19.04 15.09 -23.77
C ARG A 298 17.76 15.30 -22.96
N GLN A 299 16.62 15.13 -23.57
CA GLN A 299 15.31 15.28 -22.93
C GLN A 299 15.02 14.07 -22.01
N ALA A 300 15.34 12.85 -22.47
CA ALA A 300 15.26 11.65 -21.66
C ALA A 300 16.05 11.76 -20.36
N ARG A 301 17.32 12.20 -20.45
CA ARG A 301 18.18 12.41 -19.27
C ARG A 301 17.60 13.44 -18.29
N ARG A 302 16.92 14.47 -18.78
CA ARG A 302 16.33 15.51 -17.92
C ARG A 302 14.98 15.10 -17.35
N ALA A 303 14.16 14.37 -18.12
CA ALA A 303 12.87 13.83 -17.67
C ALA A 303 13.01 12.67 -16.67
N ALA A 304 14.23 12.15 -16.50
CA ALA A 304 14.57 11.13 -15.54
C ALA A 304 15.92 11.47 -14.87
N SER A 305 16.05 12.70 -14.32
CA SER A 305 17.31 13.17 -13.73
C SER A 305 17.71 12.37 -12.49
N ASP A 306 16.74 11.89 -11.71
CA ASP A 306 16.92 10.94 -10.61
C ASP A 306 16.91 9.48 -11.08
N GLY A 307 16.92 9.25 -12.40
CA GLY A 307 16.92 7.93 -13.02
C GLY A 307 15.54 7.41 -13.38
N ALA A 308 15.54 6.18 -13.88
CA ALA A 308 14.33 5.45 -14.22
C ALA A 308 14.27 4.13 -13.42
N ILE A 309 13.10 3.84 -12.87
CA ILE A 309 12.79 2.54 -12.29
C ILE A 309 12.11 1.73 -13.40
N ILE A 310 12.77 0.64 -13.80
CA ILE A 310 12.16 -0.35 -14.69
C ILE A 310 11.52 -1.41 -13.80
N TRP A 311 10.22 -1.40 -13.74
CA TRP A 311 9.45 -2.32 -12.92
C TRP A 311 9.07 -3.55 -13.71
N ASP A 312 9.76 -4.65 -13.45
CA ASP A 312 9.50 -5.93 -14.09
C ASP A 312 8.57 -6.81 -13.22
N ARG A 313 8.11 -7.90 -13.80
CA ARG A 313 7.31 -8.93 -13.15
C ARG A 313 8.16 -9.75 -12.16
N MET A 314 7.52 -10.31 -11.14
CA MET A 314 8.20 -11.23 -10.23
C MET A 314 8.73 -12.45 -10.99
N ALA A 315 9.97 -12.86 -10.71
CA ALA A 315 10.57 -14.04 -11.34
C ALA A 315 10.03 -15.33 -10.70
N GLU A 316 10.04 -16.44 -11.46
CA GLU A 316 9.49 -17.74 -11.02
C GLU A 316 10.12 -18.26 -9.72
N ASP A 317 11.44 -18.12 -9.61
CA ASP A 317 12.22 -18.63 -8.47
C ASP A 317 12.58 -17.52 -7.45
N SER A 318 11.88 -16.37 -7.49
CA SER A 318 12.16 -15.27 -6.57
C SER A 318 11.48 -15.49 -5.21
N GLU A 319 12.19 -15.15 -4.13
CA GLU A 319 11.62 -15.14 -2.78
C GLU A 319 10.46 -14.13 -2.67
N GLU A 320 10.47 -13.10 -3.51
CA GLU A 320 9.41 -12.11 -3.65
C GLU A 320 8.09 -12.76 -4.07
N LEU A 321 8.13 -13.60 -5.11
CA LEU A 321 6.96 -14.36 -5.57
C LEU A 321 6.51 -15.36 -4.52
N GLU A 322 7.43 -16.07 -3.90
CA GLU A 322 7.09 -17.06 -2.87
C GLU A 322 6.34 -16.41 -1.72
N PHE A 323 6.89 -15.33 -1.18
CA PHE A 323 6.26 -14.57 -0.10
C PHE A 323 4.90 -13.96 -0.51
N PHE A 324 4.82 -13.42 -1.72
CA PHE A 324 3.57 -12.90 -2.27
C PHE A 324 2.49 -14.00 -2.35
N LEU A 325 2.84 -15.18 -2.86
CA LEU A 325 1.91 -16.29 -2.98
C LEU A 325 1.48 -16.86 -1.62
N GLU A 326 2.39 -16.99 -0.68
CA GLU A 326 2.08 -17.47 0.68
C GLU A 326 1.09 -16.56 1.38
N THR A 327 1.32 -15.24 1.30
CA THR A 327 0.40 -14.27 1.91
C THR A 327 -0.96 -14.23 1.19
N LEU A 328 -0.96 -14.28 -0.15
CA LEU A 328 -2.19 -14.33 -0.93
C LEU A 328 -2.99 -15.61 -0.62
N TRP A 329 -2.30 -16.74 -0.46
CA TRP A 329 -2.91 -18.04 -0.21
C TRP A 329 -3.62 -18.14 1.15
N GLU A 330 -3.27 -17.28 2.09
CA GLU A 330 -3.99 -17.18 3.37
C GLU A 330 -5.39 -16.57 3.23
N LEU A 331 -5.63 -15.83 2.13
CA LEU A 331 -6.91 -15.16 1.87
C LEU A 331 -7.94 -16.08 1.19
N GLN A 332 -7.93 -17.36 1.53
CA GLN A 332 -8.96 -18.29 1.06
C GLN A 332 -10.29 -18.11 1.79
N CYS A 333 -11.38 -18.07 1.03
CA CYS A 333 -12.76 -18.00 1.51
C CYS A 333 -13.53 -19.31 1.25
N LEU A 334 -12.81 -20.42 1.11
CA LEU A 334 -13.32 -21.74 0.85
C LEU A 334 -13.58 -22.49 2.17
N LYS A 335 -14.47 -23.49 2.16
CA LYS A 335 -14.72 -24.33 3.34
C LYS A 335 -13.51 -25.17 3.70
N THR A 336 -12.85 -25.73 2.68
CA THR A 336 -11.64 -26.52 2.87
C THR A 336 -10.45 -25.71 2.39
N ARG A 337 -9.48 -25.49 3.26
CA ARG A 337 -8.24 -24.79 2.91
C ARG A 337 -7.41 -25.67 1.98
N SER A 338 -7.12 -25.16 0.80
CA SER A 338 -6.20 -25.79 -0.14
C SER A 338 -4.76 -25.47 0.22
N GLU A 339 -3.89 -26.46 0.27
CA GLU A 339 -2.47 -26.27 0.52
C GLU A 339 -1.75 -25.71 -0.72
N LEU A 340 -0.78 -24.83 -0.51
CA LEU A 340 0.07 -24.27 -1.55
C LEU A 340 1.23 -25.23 -1.88
N THR A 341 0.95 -26.29 -2.65
CA THR A 341 1.97 -27.25 -3.06
C THR A 341 2.88 -26.70 -4.15
N GLY A 342 4.07 -27.31 -4.33
CA GLY A 342 5.00 -26.92 -5.41
C GLY A 342 4.38 -27.01 -6.81
N GLU A 343 3.49 -27.98 -7.06
CA GLU A 343 2.76 -28.09 -8.31
C GLU A 343 1.78 -26.91 -8.52
N ILE A 344 1.08 -26.52 -7.45
CA ILE A 344 0.16 -25.38 -7.49
C ILE A 344 0.95 -24.10 -7.69
N LYS A 345 2.05 -23.85 -6.96
CA LYS A 345 2.93 -22.68 -7.14
C LYS A 345 3.37 -22.56 -8.59
N LYS A 346 3.90 -23.64 -9.17
CA LYS A 346 4.34 -23.66 -10.56
C LYS A 346 3.21 -23.37 -11.54
N THR A 347 2.07 -24.04 -11.41
CA THR A 347 0.90 -23.80 -12.26
C THR A 347 0.39 -22.38 -12.14
N PHE A 348 0.35 -21.86 -10.93
CA PHE A 348 -0.09 -20.50 -10.65
C PHE A 348 0.82 -19.48 -11.34
N TYR A 349 2.15 -19.65 -11.24
CA TYR A 349 3.11 -18.80 -11.94
C TYR A 349 2.96 -18.91 -13.48
N GLU A 350 2.86 -20.12 -14.01
CA GLU A 350 2.61 -20.34 -15.45
C GLU A 350 1.40 -19.55 -15.95
N GLU A 351 0.34 -19.43 -15.14
CA GLU A 351 -0.90 -18.78 -15.54
C GLU A 351 -0.96 -17.27 -15.21
N CYS A 352 -0.16 -16.76 -14.28
CA CYS A 352 -0.08 -15.32 -13.97
C CYS A 352 1.19 -14.63 -14.47
N GLN A 353 2.24 -15.39 -14.80
CA GLN A 353 3.53 -14.88 -15.28
C GLN A 353 4.18 -13.85 -14.35
N GLY A 354 3.93 -13.92 -13.05
CA GLY A 354 4.47 -13.00 -12.05
C GLY A 354 3.89 -11.57 -12.09
N ILE A 355 2.78 -11.36 -12.81
CA ILE A 355 2.09 -10.06 -12.87
C ILE A 355 1.10 -9.98 -11.71
N THR A 356 1.28 -9.03 -10.79
CA THR A 356 0.53 -8.94 -9.53
C THR A 356 -0.98 -8.88 -9.72
N SER A 357 -1.49 -8.04 -10.63
CA SER A 357 -2.94 -7.95 -10.88
C SER A 357 -3.52 -9.24 -11.47
N VAL A 358 -2.75 -9.91 -12.33
CA VAL A 358 -3.14 -11.19 -12.91
C VAL A 358 -3.16 -12.28 -11.85
N ALA A 359 -2.16 -12.29 -10.96
CA ALA A 359 -2.08 -13.23 -9.84
C ALA A 359 -3.27 -13.10 -8.89
N VAL A 360 -3.59 -11.89 -8.44
CA VAL A 360 -4.74 -11.63 -7.58
C VAL A 360 -6.06 -12.00 -8.26
N ASN A 361 -6.23 -11.63 -9.53
CA ASN A 361 -7.45 -11.98 -10.28
C ASN A 361 -7.57 -13.49 -10.51
N LEU A 362 -6.48 -14.19 -10.85
CA LEU A 362 -6.48 -15.64 -11.00
C LEU A 362 -6.90 -16.33 -9.70
N PHE A 363 -6.36 -15.87 -8.56
CA PHE A 363 -6.70 -16.41 -7.25
C PHE A 363 -8.18 -16.22 -6.89
N ILE A 364 -8.73 -15.02 -7.16
CA ILE A 364 -10.16 -14.72 -6.94
C ILE A 364 -11.03 -15.61 -7.84
N LEU A 365 -10.75 -15.66 -9.14
CA LEU A 365 -11.54 -16.42 -10.11
C LEU A 365 -11.46 -17.92 -9.86
N ALA A 366 -10.30 -18.44 -9.44
CA ALA A 366 -10.14 -19.84 -9.09
C ALA A 366 -11.00 -20.22 -7.87
N GLN A 367 -11.05 -19.33 -6.86
CA GLN A 367 -11.95 -19.52 -5.71
C GLN A 367 -13.42 -19.40 -6.11
N GLU A 368 -13.80 -18.43 -6.97
CA GLU A 368 -15.17 -18.33 -7.49
C GLU A 368 -15.58 -19.63 -8.18
N ARG A 369 -14.70 -20.16 -9.03
CA ARG A 369 -14.96 -21.44 -9.71
C ARG A 369 -15.10 -22.58 -8.72
N ALA A 370 -14.25 -22.66 -7.69
CA ALA A 370 -14.35 -23.69 -6.66
C ALA A 370 -15.65 -23.58 -5.84
N LEU A 371 -16.14 -22.36 -5.59
CA LEU A 371 -17.39 -22.10 -4.88
C LEU A 371 -18.66 -22.54 -5.63
N PHE A 372 -18.64 -22.46 -6.96
CA PHE A 372 -19.83 -22.72 -7.80
C PHE A 372 -19.74 -24.00 -8.62
N ASP A 373 -18.64 -24.75 -8.56
CA ASP A 373 -18.49 -26.03 -9.26
C ASP A 373 -19.08 -27.16 -8.41
N GLU A 374 -20.30 -27.61 -8.74
CA GLU A 374 -20.98 -28.69 -8.04
C GLU A 374 -20.18 -30.00 -8.04
N SER A 375 -19.24 -30.16 -8.99
CA SER A 375 -18.35 -31.33 -9.02
C SER A 375 -17.17 -31.27 -8.06
N ASN A 376 -16.94 -30.12 -7.41
CA ASN A 376 -15.87 -29.85 -6.44
C ASN A 376 -16.46 -29.73 -5.04
N GLU A 377 -16.98 -30.83 -4.49
CA GLU A 377 -17.64 -30.84 -3.17
C GLU A 377 -16.77 -30.29 -2.04
N ASP A 378 -15.45 -30.50 -2.13
CA ASP A 378 -14.48 -30.02 -1.16
C ASP A 378 -14.11 -28.53 -1.34
N GLU A 379 -14.61 -27.89 -2.38
CA GLU A 379 -14.29 -26.49 -2.73
C GLU A 379 -12.78 -26.21 -2.77
N THR A 380 -11.96 -27.10 -3.34
CA THR A 380 -10.51 -26.99 -3.33
C THR A 380 -9.95 -26.32 -4.59
N ILE A 381 -8.84 -25.59 -4.43
CA ILE A 381 -8.04 -25.06 -5.54
C ILE A 381 -6.99 -26.08 -5.94
N SER A 382 -7.10 -26.64 -7.14
CA SER A 382 -6.13 -27.54 -7.71
C SER A 382 -5.49 -26.96 -8.97
N SER A 383 -4.37 -27.52 -9.41
CA SER A 383 -3.74 -27.16 -10.70
C SER A 383 -4.72 -27.24 -11.88
N ARG A 384 -5.67 -28.17 -11.84
CA ARG A 384 -6.73 -28.30 -12.85
C ARG A 384 -7.70 -27.10 -12.81
N VAL A 385 -8.12 -26.67 -11.62
CA VAL A 385 -8.99 -25.50 -11.44
C VAL A 385 -8.29 -24.25 -11.93
N LEU A 386 -7.02 -24.04 -11.58
CA LEU A 386 -6.23 -22.89 -12.04
C LEU A 386 -6.13 -22.82 -13.56
N LYS A 387 -5.75 -23.93 -14.22
CA LYS A 387 -5.64 -23.99 -15.69
C LYS A 387 -6.99 -23.75 -16.39
N LYS A 388 -8.08 -24.31 -15.84
CA LYS A 388 -9.42 -24.11 -16.37
C LYS A 388 -9.86 -22.65 -16.24
N THR A 389 -9.63 -22.05 -15.08
CA THR A 389 -9.91 -20.62 -14.82
C THR A 389 -9.14 -19.73 -15.77
N ALA A 390 -7.84 -19.93 -15.90
CA ALA A 390 -7.02 -19.13 -16.80
C ALA A 390 -7.49 -19.22 -18.26
N LYS A 391 -7.85 -20.42 -18.70
CA LYS A 391 -8.31 -20.67 -20.07
C LYS A 391 -9.70 -20.11 -20.37
N GLU A 392 -10.63 -20.19 -19.43
CA GLU A 392 -12.04 -19.89 -19.68
C GLU A 392 -12.40 -18.47 -19.20
N ASP A 393 -11.94 -18.06 -18.02
CA ASP A 393 -12.36 -16.81 -17.38
C ASP A 393 -11.42 -15.65 -17.70
N MET A 394 -10.16 -15.95 -18.08
CA MET A 394 -9.15 -14.93 -18.39
C MET A 394 -8.81 -14.88 -19.90
N LYS A 395 -9.74 -15.24 -20.78
CA LYS A 395 -9.52 -15.31 -22.24
C LYS A 395 -8.95 -14.04 -22.86
N ILE A 396 -9.38 -12.88 -22.39
CA ILE A 396 -8.99 -11.58 -22.96
C ILE A 396 -7.49 -11.32 -22.82
N ILE A 397 -6.89 -11.74 -21.72
CA ILE A 397 -5.47 -11.51 -21.43
C ILE A 397 -4.57 -12.66 -21.86
N GLN A 398 -5.14 -13.81 -22.23
CA GLN A 398 -4.36 -14.99 -22.63
C GLN A 398 -3.41 -14.75 -23.81
N PRO A 399 -3.75 -13.98 -24.86
CA PRO A 399 -2.79 -13.66 -25.91
C PRO A 399 -1.55 -12.95 -25.41
N MET A 400 -1.72 -12.01 -24.46
CA MET A 400 -0.61 -11.29 -23.82
C MET A 400 0.24 -12.25 -22.98
N LEU A 401 -0.37 -13.04 -22.10
CA LEU A 401 0.33 -14.01 -21.27
C LEU A 401 1.08 -15.06 -22.11
N ASN A 402 0.51 -15.49 -23.23
CA ASN A 402 1.18 -16.40 -24.15
C ASN A 402 2.39 -15.79 -24.85
N ALA A 403 2.33 -14.50 -25.20
CA ALA A 403 3.47 -13.77 -25.74
C ALA A 403 4.61 -13.68 -24.70
N ILE A 404 4.26 -13.42 -23.43
CA ILE A 404 5.21 -13.37 -22.32
C ILE A 404 5.84 -14.75 -22.08
N ARG A 405 5.04 -15.83 -22.01
CA ARG A 405 5.53 -17.22 -21.82
C ARG A 405 6.54 -17.62 -22.89
N LYS A 406 6.27 -17.24 -24.14
CA LYS A 406 7.12 -17.58 -25.28
C LYS A 406 8.28 -16.60 -25.50
N ASN A 407 8.37 -15.56 -24.69
CA ASN A 407 9.31 -14.47 -24.88
C ASN A 407 9.30 -13.91 -26.31
N ASP A 408 8.10 -13.88 -26.95
CA ASP A 408 7.90 -13.40 -28.31
C ASP A 408 7.80 -11.87 -28.31
N LEU A 409 8.94 -11.21 -28.48
CA LEU A 409 9.05 -9.75 -28.48
C LEU A 409 8.15 -9.08 -29.54
N LYS A 410 7.91 -9.73 -30.71
CA LYS A 410 7.05 -9.16 -31.74
C LYS A 410 5.57 -9.22 -31.35
N ALA A 411 5.13 -10.34 -30.79
CA ALA A 411 3.78 -10.48 -30.29
C ALA A 411 3.56 -9.57 -29.08
N MET A 412 4.54 -9.50 -28.19
CA MET A 412 4.53 -8.58 -27.02
C MET A 412 4.37 -7.12 -27.45
N TYR A 413 5.05 -6.71 -28.52
CA TYR A 413 4.93 -5.36 -29.07
C TYR A 413 3.53 -5.01 -29.57
N LYS A 414 2.81 -6.00 -30.05
CA LYS A 414 1.42 -5.86 -30.54
C LYS A 414 0.43 -5.63 -29.39
N TYR A 415 0.70 -6.23 -28.23
CA TYR A 415 -0.06 -6.00 -27.00
C TYR A 415 0.60 -4.82 -26.28
N GLU A 416 0.05 -3.68 -26.41
CA GLU A 416 0.49 -2.31 -26.12
C GLU A 416 1.36 -2.08 -24.85
N ASP A 417 1.52 -3.06 -23.98
CA ASP A 417 2.07 -2.89 -22.64
C ASP A 417 3.43 -3.54 -22.39
N ILE A 418 4.09 -4.12 -23.43
CA ILE A 418 5.29 -4.90 -23.19
C ILE A 418 6.44 -4.44 -24.07
N MET A 419 7.35 -3.64 -23.51
CA MET A 419 8.69 -3.42 -24.06
C MET A 419 9.71 -3.72 -22.97
N ILE A 420 10.38 -4.86 -23.08
CA ILE A 420 11.51 -5.21 -22.22
C ILE A 420 12.80 -4.90 -22.97
N ASN A 421 13.64 -4.04 -22.41
CA ASN A 421 15.01 -3.86 -22.87
C ASN A 421 15.92 -4.73 -22.00
N LEU A 422 16.30 -5.91 -22.51
CA LEU A 422 17.07 -6.91 -21.78
C LEU A 422 18.42 -6.40 -21.25
N ASP A 423 19.04 -5.44 -21.95
CA ASP A 423 20.33 -4.87 -21.55
C ASP A 423 20.25 -3.97 -20.32
N GLU A 424 19.11 -3.27 -20.12
CA GLU A 424 18.86 -2.46 -18.92
C GLU A 424 18.49 -3.31 -17.71
N LEU A 425 17.81 -4.45 -17.91
CA LEU A 425 17.49 -5.41 -16.85
C LEU A 425 18.75 -5.96 -16.16
N MET A 426 19.81 -6.23 -16.92
CA MET A 426 21.07 -6.73 -16.36
C MET A 426 21.82 -5.70 -15.50
N ILE A 427 21.64 -4.41 -15.74
CA ILE A 427 22.28 -3.33 -14.97
C ILE A 427 21.54 -3.13 -13.63
N ASN A 428 20.22 -3.20 -13.65
CA ASN A 428 19.39 -3.03 -12.43
C ASN A 428 19.51 -4.23 -11.46
N HIS A 429 19.69 -5.45 -11.97
CA HIS A 429 19.87 -6.63 -11.12
C HIS A 429 21.10 -6.55 -10.20
N LYS A 430 22.17 -5.86 -10.62
CA LYS A 430 23.38 -5.69 -9.82
C LYS A 430 23.24 -4.70 -8.65
N GLN A 431 22.35 -3.71 -8.76
CA GLN A 431 22.15 -2.71 -7.70
C GLN A 431 21.14 -3.16 -6.63
N ASN A 432 20.20 -4.03 -6.99
CA ASN A 432 19.15 -4.50 -6.09
C ASN A 432 19.60 -5.56 -5.08
N THR A 433 20.68 -6.30 -5.34
CA THR A 433 21.12 -7.42 -4.50
C THR A 433 21.53 -7.05 -3.07
N GLU A 434 22.07 -5.85 -2.84
CA GLU A 434 22.42 -5.41 -1.48
C GLU A 434 21.20 -4.99 -0.64
N TYR A 435 20.18 -4.44 -1.29
CA TYR A 435 18.94 -4.01 -0.63
C TYR A 435 17.97 -5.16 -0.39
N GLU A 436 17.91 -6.11 -1.33
CA GLU A 436 17.13 -7.34 -1.16
C GLU A 436 17.54 -8.09 0.12
N GLY A 437 18.83 -8.14 0.43
CA GLY A 437 19.34 -8.77 1.65
C GLY A 437 18.84 -8.11 2.94
N LYS A 438 18.75 -6.79 2.99
CA LYS A 438 18.27 -6.03 4.17
C LYS A 438 16.75 -6.14 4.32
N ILE A 439 16.00 -6.04 3.22
CA ILE A 439 14.55 -6.20 3.21
C ILE A 439 14.16 -7.62 3.59
N LYS A 440 14.84 -8.63 3.05
CA LYS A 440 14.67 -10.04 3.43
C LYS A 440 14.96 -10.28 4.91
N ALA A 441 16.00 -9.63 5.46
CA ALA A 441 16.33 -9.72 6.89
C ALA A 441 15.23 -9.10 7.75
N ALA A 442 14.73 -7.90 7.41
CA ALA A 442 13.64 -7.22 8.12
C ALA A 442 12.32 -8.01 8.04
N MET A 443 11.98 -8.57 6.87
CA MET A 443 10.80 -9.43 6.69
C MET A 443 10.91 -10.71 7.54
N LYS A 444 12.07 -11.34 7.56
CA LYS A 444 12.34 -12.54 8.36
C LYS A 444 12.34 -12.24 9.87
N GLU A 445 12.86 -11.10 10.27
CA GLU A 445 12.87 -10.64 11.66
C GLU A 445 11.45 -10.35 12.15
N ARG A 446 10.60 -9.76 11.32
CA ARG A 446 9.17 -9.53 11.63
C ARG A 446 8.39 -10.84 11.71
N GLN A 447 8.64 -11.78 10.81
CA GLN A 447 8.05 -13.11 10.88
C GLN A 447 8.48 -13.84 12.16
N ASN A 448 9.77 -13.74 12.52
CA ASN A 448 10.29 -14.27 13.79
C ASN A 448 9.69 -13.54 15.00
N THR A 449 9.51 -12.22 14.93
CA THR A 449 8.89 -11.41 16.00
C THR A 449 7.43 -11.78 16.19
N LEU A 450 6.68 -12.03 15.11
CA LEU A 450 5.29 -12.46 15.18
C LEU A 450 5.16 -13.88 15.73
N GLN A 451 6.07 -14.80 15.35
CA GLN A 451 6.15 -16.13 15.92
C GLN A 451 6.56 -16.07 17.39
N TYR A 452 7.51 -15.19 17.73
CA TYR A 452 7.95 -14.96 19.11
C TYR A 452 6.81 -14.43 19.98
N LYS A 453 6.05 -13.44 19.52
CA LYS A 453 4.86 -12.93 20.21
C LYS A 453 3.81 -14.02 20.46
N ARG A 454 3.55 -14.87 19.46
CA ARG A 454 2.64 -16.02 19.63
C ARG A 454 3.18 -17.00 20.68
N GLN A 455 4.46 -17.30 20.64
CA GLN A 455 5.09 -18.24 21.53
C GLN A 455 5.16 -17.70 22.96
N ASP A 456 5.46 -16.42 23.12
CA ASP A 456 5.42 -15.70 24.40
C ASP A 456 4.01 -15.70 25.02
N THR A 457 2.99 -15.46 24.19
CA THR A 457 1.58 -15.55 24.62
C THR A 457 1.21 -16.97 25.06
N ILE A 458 1.65 -18.00 24.32
CA ILE A 458 1.41 -19.41 24.68
C ILE A 458 2.13 -19.76 25.98
N GLU A 459 3.38 -19.32 26.16
CA GLU A 459 4.13 -19.54 27.39
C GLU A 459 3.50 -18.83 28.60
N SER A 460 3.17 -17.55 28.44
CA SER A 460 2.54 -16.76 29.50
C SER A 460 1.22 -17.36 29.95
N LEU A 461 0.34 -17.72 29.01
CA LEU A 461 -0.90 -18.40 29.32
C LEU A 461 -0.65 -19.78 29.95
N SER A 462 0.34 -20.53 29.48
CA SER A 462 0.64 -21.87 30.04
C SER A 462 1.13 -21.80 31.49
N VAL A 463 1.97 -20.83 31.82
CA VAL A 463 2.47 -20.58 33.19
C VAL A 463 1.34 -20.12 34.07
N GLU A 464 0.48 -19.22 33.60
CA GLU A 464 -0.68 -18.74 34.37
C GLU A 464 -1.67 -19.86 34.66
N PHE A 465 -1.95 -20.74 33.69
CA PHE A 465 -2.81 -21.90 33.88
C PHE A 465 -2.21 -22.95 34.83
N ALA A 466 -0.89 -23.14 34.75
CA ALA A 466 -0.19 -24.03 35.70
C ALA A 466 -0.26 -23.49 37.13
N SER A 467 -0.21 -22.16 37.32
CA SER A 467 -0.29 -21.53 38.65
C SER A 467 -1.69 -21.57 39.28
N LEU A 468 -2.74 -21.72 38.46
CA LEU A 468 -4.12 -21.78 38.96
C LEU A 468 -4.45 -23.07 39.73
N GLY A 469 -3.68 -24.15 39.55
CA GLY A 469 -3.85 -25.40 40.32
C GLY A 469 -5.21 -26.08 40.26
N ILE A 470 -6.07 -25.67 39.31
CA ILE A 470 -7.49 -26.03 39.25
C ILE A 470 -7.76 -27.26 38.38
N PHE A 471 -6.74 -27.72 37.62
CA PHE A 471 -6.90 -28.71 36.55
C PHE A 471 -6.25 -30.06 36.90
N ASP A 472 -6.59 -30.65 38.07
CA ASP A 472 -5.98 -31.88 38.59
C ASP A 472 -6.09 -33.12 37.68
N ALA A 473 -6.91 -33.08 36.64
CA ALA A 473 -7.11 -34.21 35.74
C ALA A 473 -6.34 -34.05 34.40
N LEU A 474 -5.72 -32.90 34.14
CA LEU A 474 -5.01 -32.60 32.90
C LEU A 474 -3.51 -32.47 33.14
N ASP A 475 -2.69 -33.06 32.25
CA ASP A 475 -1.26 -32.87 32.24
C ASP A 475 -0.91 -31.50 31.65
N ALA A 476 0.20 -30.89 32.10
CA ALA A 476 0.69 -29.62 31.62
C ALA A 476 0.86 -29.59 30.07
N ASN A 477 1.21 -30.72 29.48
CA ASN A 477 1.31 -30.86 28.01
C ASN A 477 -0.06 -30.79 27.31
N ASP A 478 -1.10 -31.30 27.91
CA ASP A 478 -2.44 -31.24 27.34
C ASP A 478 -3.01 -29.80 27.40
N ILE A 479 -2.74 -29.09 28.48
CA ILE A 479 -3.08 -27.69 28.65
C ILE A 479 -2.33 -26.83 27.60
N ARG A 480 -1.03 -27.04 27.46
CA ARG A 480 -0.22 -26.31 26.48
C ARG A 480 -0.68 -26.55 25.05
N LYS A 481 -1.02 -27.78 24.66
CA LYS A 481 -1.55 -28.12 23.33
C LYS A 481 -2.87 -27.40 23.03
N LEU A 482 -3.75 -27.28 24.02
CA LEU A 482 -5.01 -26.56 23.85
C LEU A 482 -4.81 -25.06 23.71
N ILE A 483 -3.96 -24.48 24.56
CA ILE A 483 -3.59 -23.07 24.47
C ILE A 483 -2.97 -22.76 23.11
N THR A 484 -2.04 -23.60 22.64
CA THR A 484 -1.43 -23.48 21.32
C THR A 484 -2.49 -23.47 20.23
N LYS A 485 -3.44 -24.40 20.27
CA LYS A 485 -4.52 -24.48 19.29
C LYS A 485 -5.45 -23.26 19.32
N VAL A 486 -5.71 -22.69 20.49
CA VAL A 486 -6.52 -21.45 20.61
C VAL A 486 -5.76 -20.25 20.04
N VAL A 487 -4.49 -20.10 20.37
CA VAL A 487 -3.65 -18.98 19.93
C VAL A 487 -3.36 -19.05 18.43
N GLU A 488 -3.13 -20.25 17.87
CA GLU A 488 -2.88 -20.43 16.43
C GLU A 488 -4.13 -20.17 15.58
N ASN A 489 -5.32 -20.45 16.10
CA ASN A 489 -6.57 -20.24 15.37
C ASN A 489 -7.10 -18.80 15.44
N LYS A 490 -6.41 -17.90 16.13
CA LYS A 490 -6.81 -16.50 16.28
C LYS A 490 -5.84 -15.55 15.61
N PRO A 491 -6.32 -14.35 15.17
CA PRO A 491 -5.44 -13.29 14.70
C PRO A 491 -4.38 -12.93 15.75
N ILE A 492 -3.19 -12.55 15.29
CA ILE A 492 -2.04 -12.21 16.15
C ILE A 492 -2.34 -11.02 17.08
N ASP A 493 -3.22 -10.12 16.67
CA ASP A 493 -3.64 -8.94 17.43
C ASP A 493 -4.83 -9.22 18.38
N SER A 494 -5.15 -10.49 18.63
CA SER A 494 -6.22 -10.83 19.55
C SER A 494 -5.85 -10.42 20.97
N ASP A 495 -6.77 -9.75 21.66
CA ASP A 495 -6.57 -9.33 23.04
C ASP A 495 -6.26 -10.52 23.95
N TYR A 496 -5.23 -10.38 24.79
CA TYR A 496 -4.75 -11.41 25.70
C TYR A 496 -5.88 -11.98 26.60
N ASN A 497 -6.76 -11.11 27.09
CA ASN A 497 -7.90 -11.54 27.92
C ASN A 497 -8.92 -12.38 27.16
N THR A 498 -9.10 -12.10 25.87
CA THR A 498 -9.97 -12.90 25.00
C THR A 498 -9.38 -14.29 24.76
N LEU A 499 -8.08 -14.39 24.48
CA LEU A 499 -7.36 -15.66 24.33
C LEU A 499 -7.37 -16.47 25.63
N LYS A 500 -7.19 -15.81 26.76
CA LYS A 500 -7.26 -16.41 28.09
C LYS A 500 -8.63 -17.01 28.39
N LEU A 501 -9.72 -16.25 28.15
CA LEU A 501 -11.09 -16.71 28.39
C LEU A 501 -11.46 -17.93 27.53
N GLU A 502 -11.11 -17.90 26.24
CA GLU A 502 -11.34 -19.04 25.34
C GLU A 502 -10.51 -20.26 25.73
N SER A 503 -9.26 -20.06 26.13
CA SER A 503 -8.40 -21.14 26.63
C SER A 503 -8.97 -21.75 27.89
N ILE A 504 -9.48 -20.93 28.83
CA ILE A 504 -10.16 -21.41 30.04
C ILE A 504 -11.39 -22.28 29.69
N GLN A 505 -12.21 -21.82 28.73
CA GLN A 505 -13.39 -22.56 28.30
C GLN A 505 -13.03 -23.94 27.74
N GLN A 506 -12.03 -24.01 26.86
CA GLN A 506 -11.60 -25.26 26.23
C GLN A 506 -10.95 -26.22 27.23
N VAL A 507 -10.14 -25.71 28.17
CA VAL A 507 -9.50 -26.51 29.20
C VAL A 507 -10.53 -27.06 30.18
N LEU A 508 -11.55 -26.27 30.53
CA LEU A 508 -12.66 -26.74 31.39
C LEU A 508 -13.46 -27.87 30.74
N VAL A 509 -13.79 -27.73 29.44
CA VAL A 509 -14.51 -28.77 28.69
C VAL A 509 -13.71 -30.07 28.63
N LEU A 510 -12.40 -30.00 28.43
CA LEU A 510 -11.55 -31.18 28.35
C LEU A 510 -11.35 -31.82 29.74
N ASN A 511 -11.23 -31.02 30.77
CA ASN A 511 -11.12 -31.47 32.15
C ASN A 511 -12.39 -32.22 32.60
N GLU A 512 -13.59 -31.73 32.22
CA GLU A 512 -14.86 -32.41 32.44
C GLU A 512 -14.91 -33.77 31.72
N LYS A 513 -14.56 -33.81 30.44
CA LYS A 513 -14.52 -35.06 29.65
C LYS A 513 -13.57 -36.10 30.23
N LYS A 514 -12.40 -35.71 30.74
CA LYS A 514 -11.44 -36.61 31.37
C LYS A 514 -11.92 -37.04 32.77
N LYS A 515 -12.64 -36.20 33.52
CA LYS A 515 -13.27 -36.56 34.81
C LYS A 515 -14.41 -37.54 34.60
N GLU A 516 -15.23 -37.39 33.56
CA GLU A 516 -16.29 -38.36 33.23
C GLU A 516 -15.70 -39.72 32.79
N GLN A 517 -14.55 -39.75 32.14
CA GLN A 517 -13.86 -40.99 31.82
C GLN A 517 -13.22 -41.66 33.03
N LYS A 518 -12.72 -40.89 34.01
CA LYS A 518 -12.19 -41.43 35.28
C LYS A 518 -13.32 -41.85 36.26
N SER A 519 -14.48 -41.18 36.21
CA SER A 519 -15.63 -41.54 37.08
C SER A 519 -16.34 -42.81 36.66
N LYS A 520 -16.17 -43.29 35.42
CA LYS A 520 -16.61 -44.63 35.02
C LYS A 520 -15.82 -45.75 35.66
N ASN A 521 -14.68 -45.44 36.30
CA ASN A 521 -13.80 -46.41 36.95
C ASN A 521 -13.66 -46.28 38.48
N SER A 522 -14.30 -45.28 39.15
CA SER A 522 -14.30 -45.22 40.61
C SER A 522 -15.44 -44.36 41.16
N ILE A 523 -16.47 -44.99 41.68
CA ILE A 523 -17.48 -44.36 42.54
C ILE A 523 -16.82 -44.11 43.89
N LYS A 524 -16.49 -42.86 44.24
CA LYS A 524 -16.40 -42.35 45.62
C LYS A 524 -16.44 -40.83 45.64
N ASN A 525 -17.29 -40.25 46.48
CA ASN A 525 -17.56 -38.87 46.87
C ASN A 525 -16.48 -37.84 46.52
N VAL A 526 -16.75 -36.97 45.53
CA VAL A 526 -15.92 -35.80 45.21
C VAL A 526 -16.66 -34.55 45.69
N ASN A 527 -16.08 -33.84 46.65
CA ASN A 527 -16.51 -32.47 46.99
C ASN A 527 -16.26 -31.58 45.79
N LEU A 528 -17.32 -31.07 45.19
CA LEU A 528 -17.25 -30.12 44.05
C LEU A 528 -16.47 -28.87 44.43
N LEU A 529 -15.43 -28.57 43.66
CA LEU A 529 -14.65 -27.33 43.79
C LEU A 529 -15.56 -26.09 43.72
N PRO A 530 -15.24 -25.00 44.42
CA PRO A 530 -16.05 -23.77 44.47
C PRO A 530 -16.44 -23.21 43.10
N LEU A 531 -15.57 -23.33 42.12
CA LEU A 531 -15.80 -22.91 40.73
C LEU A 531 -16.89 -23.72 40.01
N LEU A 532 -16.97 -25.03 40.25
CA LEU A 532 -18.03 -25.90 39.73
C LEU A 532 -19.37 -25.62 40.37
N LYS A 533 -19.38 -25.32 41.69
CA LYS A 533 -20.60 -24.87 42.41
C LYS A 533 -21.13 -23.55 41.84
N SER A 534 -20.26 -22.61 41.53
CA SER A 534 -20.64 -21.34 40.88
C SER A 534 -21.23 -21.54 39.49
N ARG A 535 -20.70 -22.51 38.72
CA ARG A 535 -21.21 -22.85 37.38
C ARG A 535 -22.58 -23.53 37.45
N GLU A 536 -22.77 -24.48 38.35
CA GLU A 536 -24.07 -25.11 38.56
C GLU A 536 -25.14 -24.10 39.02
N GLN A 537 -24.77 -23.18 39.90
CA GLN A 537 -25.66 -22.09 40.32
C GLN A 537 -25.98 -21.12 39.15
N ALA A 538 -25.05 -20.90 38.21
CA ALA A 538 -25.31 -20.11 37.01
C ALA A 538 -26.28 -20.79 36.06
N LEU A 539 -26.12 -22.09 35.83
CA LEU A 539 -27.02 -22.91 35.02
C LEU A 539 -28.44 -22.98 35.62
N LEU A 540 -28.54 -23.19 36.95
CA LEU A 540 -29.83 -23.20 37.66
C LEU A 540 -30.55 -21.84 37.62
N LYS A 541 -29.82 -20.74 37.63
CA LYS A 541 -30.35 -19.37 37.60
C LYS A 541 -30.46 -18.76 36.21
N LYS A 542 -30.16 -19.51 35.14
CA LYS A 542 -30.10 -19.03 33.76
C LYS A 542 -29.26 -17.76 33.60
N LYS A 543 -28.21 -17.59 34.41
CA LYS A 543 -27.27 -16.46 34.33
C LYS A 543 -25.94 -16.87 33.70
N HIS A 544 -25.28 -15.93 33.06
CA HIS A 544 -23.96 -16.17 32.45
C HIS A 544 -22.93 -16.53 33.53
N SER A 545 -22.20 -17.64 33.37
CA SER A 545 -21.25 -18.16 34.36
C SER A 545 -20.20 -17.13 34.80
N TYR A 546 -19.81 -16.23 33.90
CA TYR A 546 -18.87 -15.14 34.15
C TYR A 546 -19.34 -14.14 35.19
N GLU A 547 -20.62 -13.74 35.19
CA GLU A 547 -21.16 -12.79 36.17
C GLU A 547 -21.15 -13.39 37.58
N LEU A 548 -21.43 -14.69 37.71
CA LEU A 548 -21.39 -15.35 39.00
C LEU A 548 -19.98 -15.56 39.54
N LEU A 549 -19.01 -15.81 38.65
CA LEU A 549 -17.59 -15.89 39.03
C LEU A 549 -17.06 -14.53 39.49
N LYS A 550 -17.52 -13.43 38.89
CA LYS A 550 -17.20 -12.06 39.32
C LYS A 550 -17.81 -11.73 40.69
N VAL A 551 -19.06 -12.05 40.89
CA VAL A 551 -19.76 -11.82 42.16
C VAL A 551 -19.16 -12.64 43.33
N ASN A 552 -18.67 -13.84 43.03
CA ASN A 552 -18.05 -14.73 44.01
C ASN A 552 -16.54 -14.48 44.24
N GLY A 553 -15.98 -13.42 43.63
CA GLY A 553 -14.57 -13.00 43.82
C GLY A 553 -13.52 -13.85 43.11
N TYR A 554 -13.93 -14.73 42.18
CA TYR A 554 -13.01 -15.56 41.40
C TYR A 554 -12.43 -14.88 40.18
N VAL A 555 -13.01 -13.73 39.79
CA VAL A 555 -12.52 -12.88 38.70
C VAL A 555 -12.40 -11.46 39.23
N LYS A 556 -11.18 -10.94 39.32
CA LYS A 556 -10.92 -9.55 39.72
C LYS A 556 -11.28 -8.60 38.56
N ASN A 557 -11.77 -7.41 38.90
CA ASN A 557 -12.03 -6.37 37.92
C ASN A 557 -10.67 -5.79 37.46
N PRO A 558 -10.34 -5.82 36.18
CA PRO A 558 -9.03 -5.29 35.70
C PRO A 558 -8.81 -3.80 35.97
N LEU A 559 -9.86 -3.06 36.37
CA LEU A 559 -9.74 -1.63 36.70
C LEU A 559 -9.43 -1.38 38.19
N GLU A 560 -9.40 -2.39 39.09
CA GLU A 560 -9.09 -2.22 40.51
C GLU A 560 -7.60 -2.33 40.84
N GLU A 561 -6.73 -2.68 39.88
CA GLU A 561 -5.27 -2.74 40.09
C GLU A 561 -4.54 -1.44 39.66
N PHE A 562 -5.26 -0.41 39.20
CA PHE A 562 -4.67 0.86 38.75
C PHE A 562 -5.07 2.08 39.58
N TYR A 563 -5.53 1.87 40.84
CA TYR A 563 -5.70 2.94 41.82
C TYR A 563 -4.97 2.62 43.11
#